data_eb762fed9ab64ef666cf63bc4ab1a53b
#
_entry.id   eb762fed9ab64ef666cf63bc4ab1a53b
#
_cell.length_a   1.000
_cell.length_b   1.000
_cell.length_c   1.000
_cell.angle_alpha   90.00
_cell.angle_beta   90.00
_cell.angle_gamma   90.00
#
_symmetry.space_group_name_H-M   'P 1'
#
loop_
_entity.id
_entity.type
_entity.pdbx_description
1 polymer ?
#
loop_
_entity_poly.entity_id
_entity_poly.type
_entity_poly.pdbx_seq_one_letter_code
_entity_poly.pdbx_strand_id
1 'polypeptide(L)'
;MAGIKDVAAQAGVSISTVSYALSGKRRVSDETKLRVLEAVRLLDYRPKKGAAMLRQGARTRLIALSSPMHSYTDYSNYATFFFAVVARARRYHYNVVLLTDENEEDELLRMSYSGMVDGVLLLDVNTDDERVAHARTSMVPYVSIGCAENHADVVSVDMDFESMGRMAMDEFYRLGHREVLFIGASEESYRFGSNFLVRTREAIESRAKVLGVRLDFRYSTGDDARHVEEVIAEAYKATPGITAIMAQTNISHMNNVIGSLSRRGKSIPGDVSLLALSTFGNASVMERPIDEIPMQPNKTCSRGVDMLMDRLEGRNLSLGSVELIPSNYLRRGSVGPVSTRG
;
A
#
# COMPACT_ATOMS: atom_id res chain seq x y z
N MET A 1 38.68 16.29 9.62
CA MET A 1 37.74 15.26 10.10
C MET A 1 38.53 14.01 10.43
N ALA A 2 38.51 13.57 11.69
CA ALA A 2 39.30 12.42 12.13
C ALA A 2 38.90 11.14 11.38
N GLY A 3 39.89 10.32 11.03
CA GLY A 3 39.68 9.04 10.37
C GLY A 3 39.91 7.85 11.31
N ILE A 4 39.59 6.62 10.84
CA ILE A 4 39.81 5.39 11.64
C ILE A 4 41.27 5.22 12.06
N LYS A 5 42.22 5.78 11.30
CA LYS A 5 43.66 5.77 11.63
C LYS A 5 43.97 6.61 12.88
N ASP A 6 43.28 7.76 12.99
CA ASP A 6 43.47 8.66 14.13
C ASP A 6 42.88 8.04 15.41
N VAL A 7 41.74 7.37 15.30
CA VAL A 7 41.13 6.60 16.40
C VAL A 7 42.05 5.45 16.86
N ALA A 8 42.67 4.74 15.91
CA ALA A 8 43.59 3.65 16.21
C ALA A 8 44.83 4.19 16.95
N ALA A 9 45.38 5.31 16.50
CA ALA A 9 46.50 5.96 17.16
C ALA A 9 46.15 6.45 18.57
N GLN A 10 44.98 7.11 18.72
CA GLN A 10 44.53 7.64 20.01
C GLN A 10 44.21 6.52 21.03
N ALA A 11 43.63 5.40 20.55
CA ALA A 11 43.31 4.24 21.40
C ALA A 11 44.50 3.31 21.67
N GLY A 12 45.64 3.51 20.96
CA GLY A 12 46.84 2.67 21.06
C GLY A 12 46.61 1.24 20.56
N VAL A 13 45.83 1.06 19.49
CA VAL A 13 45.49 -0.24 18.92
C VAL A 13 45.59 -0.23 17.40
N SER A 14 45.52 -1.41 16.78
CA SER A 14 45.48 -1.52 15.32
C SER A 14 44.14 -1.06 14.73
N ILE A 15 44.17 -0.62 13.45
CA ILE A 15 42.93 -0.27 12.71
C ILE A 15 41.92 -1.43 12.71
N SER A 16 42.41 -2.67 12.57
CA SER A 16 41.56 -3.86 12.64
C SER A 16 40.91 -4.03 14.01
N THR A 17 41.63 -3.75 15.10
CA THR A 17 41.09 -3.78 16.46
C THR A 17 39.99 -2.74 16.66
N VAL A 18 40.21 -1.49 16.16
CA VAL A 18 39.15 -0.47 16.14
C VAL A 18 37.92 -0.95 15.38
N SER A 19 38.13 -1.52 14.18
CA SER A 19 37.04 -2.05 13.37
C SER A 19 36.28 -3.15 14.09
N TYR A 20 36.93 -4.09 14.76
CA TYR A 20 36.29 -5.17 15.54
C TYR A 20 35.57 -4.63 16.77
N ALA A 21 36.16 -3.70 17.49
CA ALA A 21 35.55 -3.08 18.68
C ALA A 21 34.22 -2.36 18.33
N LEU A 22 34.19 -1.68 17.16
CA LEU A 22 33.02 -0.92 16.70
C LEU A 22 31.97 -1.80 16.00
N SER A 23 32.37 -2.89 15.32
CA SER A 23 31.46 -3.74 14.54
C SER A 23 30.93 -4.95 15.32
N GLY A 24 31.57 -5.32 16.42
CA GLY A 24 31.25 -6.54 17.18
C GLY A 24 31.58 -7.86 16.45
N LYS A 25 32.19 -7.82 15.25
CA LYS A 25 32.48 -9.01 14.43
C LYS A 25 33.47 -9.99 15.06
N ARG A 26 34.29 -9.52 15.99
CA ARG A 26 35.24 -10.36 16.73
C ARG A 26 35.32 -9.87 18.17
N ARG A 27 35.47 -10.78 19.12
CA ARG A 27 35.60 -10.45 20.53
C ARG A 27 36.86 -9.63 20.77
N VAL A 28 36.72 -8.47 21.39
CA VAL A 28 37.81 -7.58 21.85
C VAL A 28 37.63 -7.48 23.37
N SER A 29 38.70 -7.37 24.13
CA SER A 29 38.59 -7.20 25.58
C SER A 29 37.80 -5.94 25.94
N ASP A 30 37.05 -5.95 27.03
CA ASP A 30 36.23 -4.83 27.47
C ASP A 30 37.07 -3.57 27.71
N GLU A 31 38.29 -3.70 28.23
CA GLU A 31 39.25 -2.64 28.42
C GLU A 31 39.62 -1.99 27.07
N THR A 32 39.92 -2.81 26.05
CA THR A 32 40.26 -2.31 24.72
C THR A 32 39.06 -1.64 24.05
N LYS A 33 37.87 -2.20 24.26
CA LYS A 33 36.63 -1.63 23.74
C LYS A 33 36.33 -0.26 24.34
N LEU A 34 36.55 -0.08 25.65
CA LEU A 34 36.39 1.20 26.34
C LEU A 34 37.36 2.24 25.81
N ARG A 35 38.65 1.92 25.64
CA ARG A 35 39.65 2.84 25.07
C ARG A 35 39.29 3.29 23.66
N VAL A 36 38.81 2.36 22.83
CA VAL A 36 38.34 2.69 21.46
C VAL A 36 37.15 3.62 21.47
N LEU A 37 36.11 3.36 22.33
CA LEU A 37 34.94 4.19 22.45
C LEU A 37 35.27 5.60 22.96
N GLU A 38 36.24 5.74 23.87
CA GLU A 38 36.70 7.01 24.39
C GLU A 38 37.43 7.80 23.30
N ALA A 39 38.33 7.16 22.53
CA ALA A 39 38.98 7.75 21.40
C ALA A 39 37.99 8.23 20.31
N VAL A 40 36.98 7.45 20.02
CA VAL A 40 35.88 7.83 19.11
C VAL A 40 35.18 9.10 19.58
N ARG A 41 34.87 9.20 20.88
CA ARG A 41 34.23 10.37 21.49
C ARG A 41 35.12 11.60 21.46
N LEU A 42 36.37 11.48 21.83
CA LEU A 42 37.33 12.58 21.88
C LEU A 42 37.60 13.18 20.49
N LEU A 43 37.62 12.35 19.45
CA LEU A 43 37.90 12.73 18.08
C LEU A 43 36.66 13.07 17.26
N ASP A 44 35.45 13.03 17.85
CA ASP A 44 34.13 13.09 17.14
C ASP A 44 34.16 12.23 15.87
N TYR A 45 34.75 11.04 16.00
CA TYR A 45 34.86 10.12 14.87
C TYR A 45 33.53 9.45 14.61
N ARG A 46 33.01 9.64 13.43
CA ARG A 46 31.79 8.94 12.94
C ARG A 46 32.19 7.90 11.90
N PRO A 47 31.98 6.59 12.19
CA PRO A 47 32.28 5.55 11.21
C PRO A 47 31.51 5.81 9.92
N LYS A 48 32.20 5.96 8.80
CA LYS A 48 31.59 5.98 7.46
C LYS A 48 31.16 4.55 7.12
N LYS A 49 30.04 4.07 7.71
CA LYS A 49 29.54 2.70 7.54
C LYS A 49 29.31 2.35 6.07
N GLY A 50 28.82 3.29 5.23
CA GLY A 50 28.54 3.06 3.82
C GLY A 50 29.75 2.65 2.98
N ALA A 51 30.90 3.35 3.13
CA ALA A 51 32.09 3.06 2.32
C ALA A 51 32.82 1.75 2.70
N ALA A 52 32.68 1.28 3.95
CA ALA A 52 33.27 0.02 4.40
C ALA A 52 32.39 -1.21 4.03
N MET A 53 31.07 -1.05 4.00
CA MET A 53 30.12 -2.09 3.57
C MET A 53 30.23 -2.36 2.06
N LEU A 54 30.34 -1.30 1.24
CA LEU A 54 30.51 -1.40 -0.21
C LEU A 54 31.79 -2.16 -0.64
N ARG A 55 32.85 -2.10 0.18
CA ARG A 55 34.13 -2.80 -0.12
C ARG A 55 34.11 -4.30 0.17
N GLN A 56 33.12 -4.83 0.91
CA GLN A 56 33.12 -6.22 1.39
C GLN A 56 31.93 -7.05 0.86
N GLY A 57 31.10 -6.54 -0.06
CA GLY A 57 29.90 -7.24 -0.52
C GLY A 57 28.86 -7.51 0.61
N ALA A 58 29.00 -6.81 1.73
CA ALA A 58 28.07 -6.96 2.86
C ALA A 58 26.78 -6.20 2.57
N ARG A 59 25.64 -6.85 2.81
CA ARG A 59 24.30 -6.24 2.69
C ARG A 59 24.15 -5.09 3.68
N THR A 60 23.49 -4.02 3.24
CA THR A 60 23.19 -2.84 4.06
C THR A 60 22.13 -3.10 5.11
N ARG A 61 21.28 -4.10 4.88
CA ARG A 61 20.09 -4.41 5.66
C ARG A 61 19.05 -3.26 5.64
N LEU A 62 19.06 -2.50 4.55
CA LEU A 62 18.07 -1.47 4.23
C LEU A 62 17.36 -1.85 2.94
N ILE A 63 16.05 -1.64 2.91
CA ILE A 63 15.23 -1.65 1.69
C ILE A 63 14.54 -0.30 1.56
N ALA A 64 14.37 0.19 0.34
CA ALA A 64 13.55 1.35 0.07
C ALA A 64 12.09 0.91 -0.13
N LEU A 65 11.16 1.68 0.41
CA LEU A 65 9.73 1.62 0.10
C LEU A 65 9.36 2.94 -0.55
N SER A 66 9.14 2.92 -1.85
CA SER A 66 8.69 4.08 -2.62
C SER A 66 7.17 4.08 -2.67
N SER A 67 6.56 5.12 -2.13
CA SER A 67 5.10 5.32 -2.07
C SER A 67 4.81 6.81 -2.12
N PRO A 68 4.66 7.41 -3.31
CA PRO A 68 4.33 8.82 -3.46
C PRO A 68 3.07 9.20 -2.67
N MET A 69 3.12 10.35 -1.99
CA MET A 69 2.02 10.84 -1.18
C MET A 69 1.37 12.04 -1.86
N HIS A 70 0.22 11.80 -2.49
CA HIS A 70 -0.53 12.80 -3.22
C HIS A 70 -1.45 13.63 -2.31
N SER A 71 -1.96 14.76 -2.81
CA SER A 71 -2.89 15.63 -2.10
C SER A 71 -4.19 14.91 -1.66
N TYR A 72 -4.59 13.88 -2.38
CA TYR A 72 -5.76 13.04 -2.11
C TYR A 72 -5.47 11.80 -1.27
N THR A 73 -4.21 11.58 -0.85
CA THR A 73 -3.82 10.38 -0.10
C THR A 73 -4.40 10.37 1.31
N ASP A 74 -5.11 9.30 1.67
CA ASP A 74 -5.54 9.06 3.05
C ASP A 74 -4.39 8.46 3.87
N TYR A 75 -3.69 9.32 4.62
CA TYR A 75 -2.53 8.94 5.43
C TYR A 75 -2.82 7.80 6.42
N SER A 76 -4.02 7.73 6.98
CA SER A 76 -4.40 6.69 7.94
C SER A 76 -4.42 5.31 7.29
N ASN A 77 -4.96 5.23 6.08
CA ASN A 77 -5.01 4.01 5.30
C ASN A 77 -3.61 3.58 4.84
N TYR A 78 -2.80 4.53 4.36
CA TYR A 78 -1.42 4.23 3.91
C TYR A 78 -0.52 3.77 5.05
N ALA A 79 -0.67 4.33 6.25
CA ALA A 79 0.07 3.87 7.42
C ALA A 79 -0.06 2.36 7.66
N THR A 80 -1.23 1.78 7.36
CA THR A 80 -1.47 0.34 7.51
C THR A 80 -0.56 -0.50 6.59
N PHE A 81 -0.34 -0.04 5.34
CA PHE A 81 0.59 -0.69 4.42
C PHE A 81 2.04 -0.53 4.88
N PHE A 82 2.44 0.69 5.27
CA PHE A 82 3.80 0.95 5.72
C PHE A 82 4.18 0.09 6.93
N PHE A 83 3.31 0.02 7.94
CA PHE A 83 3.55 -0.83 9.11
C PHE A 83 3.57 -2.32 8.77
N ALA A 84 2.76 -2.78 7.82
CA ALA A 84 2.80 -4.16 7.37
C ALA A 84 4.15 -4.51 6.70
N VAL A 85 4.68 -3.63 5.84
CA VAL A 85 6.01 -3.77 5.23
C VAL A 85 7.10 -3.80 6.31
N VAL A 86 7.10 -2.81 7.22
CA VAL A 86 8.10 -2.71 8.29
C VAL A 86 8.08 -3.94 9.19
N ALA A 87 6.88 -4.38 9.61
CA ALA A 87 6.73 -5.56 10.48
C ALA A 87 7.27 -6.83 9.81
N ARG A 88 7.04 -6.99 8.48
CA ARG A 88 7.55 -8.14 7.74
C ARG A 88 9.06 -8.07 7.50
N ALA A 89 9.58 -6.91 7.09
CA ALA A 89 11.00 -6.69 6.84
C ALA A 89 11.86 -6.97 8.09
N ARG A 90 11.38 -6.58 9.28
CA ARG A 90 12.05 -6.86 10.56
C ARG A 90 12.26 -8.35 10.83
N ARG A 91 11.42 -9.24 10.33
CA ARG A 91 11.61 -10.70 10.47
C ARG A 91 12.84 -11.21 9.73
N TYR A 92 13.26 -10.45 8.71
CA TYR A 92 14.49 -10.71 7.94
C TYR A 92 15.67 -9.82 8.38
N HIS A 93 15.52 -9.11 9.52
CA HIS A 93 16.51 -8.15 10.03
C HIS A 93 16.82 -7.01 9.07
N TYR A 94 15.80 -6.55 8.32
CA TYR A 94 15.87 -5.37 7.47
C TYR A 94 15.13 -4.19 8.10
N ASN A 95 15.67 -2.98 7.88
CA ASN A 95 14.98 -1.72 8.13
C ASN A 95 14.47 -1.16 6.79
N VAL A 96 13.48 -0.27 6.87
CA VAL A 96 12.82 0.32 5.72
C VAL A 96 13.11 1.81 5.70
N VAL A 97 13.52 2.32 4.54
CA VAL A 97 13.58 3.76 4.24
C VAL A 97 12.37 4.07 3.39
N LEU A 98 11.52 4.97 3.88
CA LEU A 98 10.30 5.38 3.20
C LEU A 98 10.59 6.61 2.35
N LEU A 99 10.24 6.54 1.06
CA LEU A 99 10.30 7.62 0.09
C LEU A 99 8.87 8.01 -0.26
N THR A 100 8.51 9.27 -0.08
CA THR A 100 7.12 9.75 -0.21
C THR A 100 6.95 10.98 -1.07
N ASP A 101 8.02 11.54 -1.61
CA ASP A 101 7.95 12.69 -2.50
C ASP A 101 7.37 12.26 -3.85
N GLU A 102 6.48 13.04 -4.42
CA GLU A 102 5.91 12.80 -5.76
C GLU A 102 6.99 12.89 -6.86
N ASN A 103 8.07 13.62 -6.62
CA ASN A 103 9.21 13.76 -7.52
C ASN A 103 10.44 12.94 -7.06
N GLU A 104 10.22 11.87 -6.32
CA GLU A 104 11.29 11.06 -5.70
C GLU A 104 12.09 10.20 -6.69
N GLU A 105 11.80 10.28 -7.98
CA GLU A 105 12.42 9.47 -9.02
C GLU A 105 13.95 9.52 -8.96
N ASP A 106 14.53 10.71 -8.86
CA ASP A 106 15.97 10.93 -8.73
C ASP A 106 16.53 10.33 -7.41
N GLU A 107 15.76 10.38 -6.32
CA GLU A 107 16.19 9.84 -5.04
C GLU A 107 16.15 8.31 -5.04
N LEU A 108 15.10 7.72 -5.58
CA LEU A 108 14.96 6.28 -5.75
C LEU A 108 16.10 5.71 -6.61
N LEU A 109 16.37 6.35 -7.76
CA LEU A 109 17.49 6.00 -8.63
C LEU A 109 18.83 6.12 -7.88
N ARG A 110 19.08 7.25 -7.23
CA ARG A 110 20.31 7.48 -6.45
C ARG A 110 20.51 6.40 -5.39
N MET A 111 19.46 6.03 -4.63
CA MET A 111 19.56 4.99 -3.59
C MET A 111 19.82 3.61 -4.16
N SER A 112 19.19 3.27 -5.28
CA SER A 112 19.37 1.96 -5.93
C SER A 112 20.74 1.80 -6.58
N TYR A 113 21.32 2.88 -7.17
CA TYR A 113 22.66 2.84 -7.78
C TYR A 113 23.81 3.01 -6.79
N SER A 114 23.59 3.72 -5.69
CA SER A 114 24.67 3.97 -4.71
C SER A 114 24.96 2.80 -3.78
N GLY A 115 24.16 1.72 -3.83
CA GLY A 115 24.24 0.60 -2.89
C GLY A 115 23.84 0.99 -1.46
N MET A 116 23.05 2.05 -1.29
CA MET A 116 22.51 2.46 0.02
C MET A 116 21.43 1.50 0.50
N VAL A 117 20.71 0.88 -0.41
CA VAL A 117 19.69 -0.13 -0.11
C VAL A 117 20.01 -1.44 -0.83
N ASP A 118 19.52 -2.55 -0.30
CA ASP A 118 19.70 -3.87 -0.90
C ASP A 118 18.60 -4.20 -1.91
N GLY A 119 17.45 -3.51 -1.86
CA GLY A 119 16.33 -3.71 -2.75
C GLY A 119 15.25 -2.64 -2.58
N VAL A 120 14.29 -2.64 -3.49
CA VAL A 120 13.20 -1.65 -3.59
C VAL A 120 11.85 -2.35 -3.60
N LEU A 121 10.91 -1.81 -2.81
CA LEU A 121 9.48 -2.09 -2.90
C LEU A 121 8.78 -0.86 -3.46
N LEU A 122 7.96 -1.05 -4.49
CA LEU A 122 7.05 -0.04 -5.02
C LEU A 122 5.68 -0.24 -4.39
N LEU A 123 5.06 0.82 -3.90
CA LEU A 123 3.70 0.84 -3.37
C LEU A 123 2.96 2.03 -4.00
N ASP A 124 1.64 2.03 -3.94
CA ASP A 124 0.79 3.03 -4.59
C ASP A 124 1.11 3.18 -6.07
N VAL A 125 0.93 2.08 -6.77
CA VAL A 125 1.34 1.92 -8.17
C VAL A 125 0.25 2.47 -9.08
N ASN A 126 0.66 3.31 -10.03
CA ASN A 126 -0.22 3.81 -11.08
C ASN A 126 -0.38 2.79 -12.22
N THR A 127 -1.38 2.98 -13.07
CA THR A 127 -1.61 2.16 -14.26
C THR A 127 -0.39 2.14 -15.17
N ASP A 128 0.18 3.31 -15.47
CA ASP A 128 1.50 3.45 -16.09
C ASP A 128 2.44 4.10 -15.07
N ASP A 129 3.40 3.33 -14.58
CA ASP A 129 4.25 3.74 -13.46
C ASP A 129 5.71 3.81 -13.90
N GLU A 130 6.24 5.01 -14.00
CA GLU A 130 7.62 5.26 -14.45
C GLU A 130 8.67 4.60 -13.56
N ARG A 131 8.39 4.42 -12.26
CA ARG A 131 9.28 3.75 -11.33
C ARG A 131 9.55 2.29 -11.70
N VAL A 132 8.59 1.63 -12.37
CA VAL A 132 8.76 0.26 -12.86
C VAL A 132 9.85 0.17 -13.92
N ALA A 133 9.97 1.16 -14.80
CA ALA A 133 11.01 1.19 -15.83
C ALA A 133 12.43 1.22 -15.24
N HIS A 134 12.60 1.78 -14.04
CA HIS A 134 13.90 1.83 -13.35
C HIS A 134 14.40 0.44 -12.94
N ALA A 135 13.51 -0.53 -12.74
CA ALA A 135 13.90 -1.89 -12.38
C ALA A 135 14.82 -2.54 -13.41
N ARG A 136 14.66 -2.18 -14.70
CA ARG A 136 15.44 -2.73 -15.82
C ARG A 136 16.92 -2.40 -15.73
N THR A 137 17.26 -1.20 -15.25
CA THR A 137 18.63 -0.70 -15.19
C THR A 137 19.22 -0.72 -13.77
N SER A 138 18.40 -1.04 -12.76
CA SER A 138 18.80 -1.03 -11.36
C SER A 138 19.83 -2.10 -11.01
N MET A 139 20.73 -1.74 -10.08
CA MET A 139 21.70 -2.66 -9.51
C MET A 139 21.11 -3.54 -8.40
N VAL A 140 19.91 -3.24 -7.94
CA VAL A 140 19.21 -3.97 -6.86
C VAL A 140 17.82 -4.46 -7.33
N PRO A 141 17.29 -5.54 -6.77
CA PRO A 141 15.99 -6.06 -7.17
C PRO A 141 14.85 -5.11 -6.77
N TYR A 142 13.87 -5.02 -7.66
CA TYR A 142 12.59 -4.34 -7.46
C TYR A 142 11.47 -5.36 -7.36
N VAL A 143 10.52 -5.11 -6.46
CA VAL A 143 9.24 -5.82 -6.36
C VAL A 143 8.13 -4.81 -6.21
N SER A 144 7.04 -4.99 -6.95
CA SER A 144 5.87 -4.12 -6.88
C SER A 144 4.79 -4.70 -5.98
N ILE A 145 4.27 -3.88 -5.07
CA ILE A 145 3.04 -4.14 -4.31
C ILE A 145 1.95 -3.29 -4.97
N GLY A 146 1.30 -3.88 -5.95
CA GLY A 146 0.46 -3.28 -6.98
C GLY A 146 0.94 -3.71 -8.36
N CYS A 147 0.06 -3.75 -9.35
CA CYS A 147 0.37 -4.24 -10.69
C CYS A 147 0.13 -3.16 -11.74
N ALA A 148 1.18 -2.45 -12.16
CA ALA A 148 1.12 -1.55 -13.30
C ALA A 148 0.95 -2.34 -14.62
N GLU A 149 0.44 -1.72 -15.67
CA GLU A 149 0.37 -2.34 -17.01
C GLU A 149 1.77 -2.60 -17.59
N ASN A 150 2.72 -1.70 -17.31
CA ASN A 150 4.11 -1.80 -17.75
C ASN A 150 5.02 -2.67 -16.86
N HIS A 151 4.48 -3.72 -16.21
CA HIS A 151 5.14 -4.53 -15.17
C HIS A 151 6.15 -5.57 -15.67
N ALA A 152 6.52 -5.58 -16.96
CA ALA A 152 7.35 -6.63 -17.55
C ALA A 152 8.73 -6.82 -16.86
N ASP A 153 9.30 -5.78 -16.29
CA ASP A 153 10.63 -5.77 -15.69
C ASP A 153 10.63 -5.98 -14.16
N VAL A 154 9.46 -6.15 -13.54
CA VAL A 154 9.32 -6.38 -12.10
C VAL A 154 8.54 -7.66 -11.79
N VAL A 155 8.68 -8.15 -10.57
CA VAL A 155 7.77 -9.14 -9.98
C VAL A 155 6.75 -8.39 -9.16
N SER A 156 5.48 -8.70 -9.31
CA SER A 156 4.39 -7.98 -8.66
C SER A 156 3.54 -8.90 -7.78
N VAL A 157 3.05 -8.36 -6.68
CA VAL A 157 1.95 -8.92 -5.90
C VAL A 157 0.87 -7.87 -5.76
N ASP A 158 -0.37 -8.25 -5.95
CA ASP A 158 -1.49 -7.32 -5.83
C ASP A 158 -2.73 -8.00 -5.30
N MET A 159 -3.73 -7.23 -4.90
CA MET A 159 -5.07 -7.78 -4.70
C MET A 159 -5.76 -8.03 -6.04
N ASP A 160 -6.63 -9.04 -6.07
CA ASP A 160 -7.51 -9.27 -7.22
C ASP A 160 -8.67 -8.27 -7.20
N PHE A 161 -8.39 -7.04 -7.68
CA PHE A 161 -9.36 -5.95 -7.73
C PHE A 161 -10.46 -6.18 -8.75
N GLU A 162 -10.16 -6.88 -9.84
CA GLU A 162 -11.18 -7.27 -10.80
C GLU A 162 -12.17 -8.28 -10.19
N SER A 163 -11.68 -9.24 -9.42
CA SER A 163 -12.53 -10.15 -8.66
C SER A 163 -13.35 -9.43 -7.60
N MET A 164 -12.76 -8.41 -6.93
CA MET A 164 -13.49 -7.55 -5.99
C MET A 164 -14.70 -6.88 -6.66
N GLY A 165 -14.47 -6.23 -7.79
CA GLY A 165 -15.53 -5.53 -8.54
C GLY A 165 -16.61 -6.49 -9.04
N ARG A 166 -16.22 -7.64 -9.62
CA ARG A 166 -17.16 -8.67 -10.07
C ARG A 166 -17.97 -9.24 -8.90
N MET A 167 -17.34 -9.56 -7.79
CA MET A 167 -17.98 -10.12 -6.60
C MET A 167 -19.03 -9.17 -6.01
N ALA A 168 -18.73 -7.88 -5.94
CA ALA A 168 -19.65 -6.86 -5.47
C ALA A 168 -20.91 -6.77 -6.36
N MET A 169 -20.72 -6.72 -7.68
CA MET A 169 -21.82 -6.61 -8.62
C MET A 169 -22.64 -7.90 -8.71
N ASP A 170 -22.01 -9.06 -8.68
CA ASP A 170 -22.69 -10.36 -8.69
C ASP A 170 -23.57 -10.55 -7.47
N GLU A 171 -23.11 -10.13 -6.29
CA GLU A 171 -23.91 -10.20 -5.07
C GLU A 171 -25.16 -9.32 -5.16
N PHE A 172 -25.05 -8.10 -5.62
CA PHE A 172 -26.19 -7.21 -5.82
C PHE A 172 -27.15 -7.76 -6.85
N TYR A 173 -26.65 -8.25 -8.00
CA TYR A 173 -27.48 -8.85 -9.03
C TYR A 173 -28.24 -10.08 -8.53
N ARG A 174 -27.57 -10.98 -7.80
CA ARG A 174 -28.14 -12.20 -7.21
C ARG A 174 -29.29 -11.89 -6.26
N LEU A 175 -29.21 -10.75 -5.56
CA LEU A 175 -30.23 -10.28 -4.60
C LEU A 175 -31.34 -9.44 -5.26
N GLY A 176 -31.32 -9.31 -6.57
CA GLY A 176 -32.41 -8.67 -7.34
C GLY A 176 -32.17 -7.18 -7.62
N HIS A 177 -31.05 -6.57 -7.19
CA HIS A 177 -30.78 -5.18 -7.49
C HIS A 177 -30.50 -4.98 -8.98
N ARG A 178 -31.08 -3.93 -9.57
CA ARG A 178 -30.95 -3.60 -11.00
C ARG A 178 -30.56 -2.15 -11.23
N GLU A 179 -30.72 -1.28 -10.23
CA GLU A 179 -30.27 0.10 -10.23
C GLU A 179 -29.33 0.29 -9.03
N VAL A 180 -28.05 0.52 -9.32
CA VAL A 180 -26.96 0.51 -8.36
C VAL A 180 -26.18 1.82 -8.44
N LEU A 181 -25.89 2.43 -7.29
CA LEU A 181 -24.96 3.54 -7.17
C LEU A 181 -23.57 3.01 -6.77
N PHE A 182 -22.55 3.40 -7.53
CA PHE A 182 -21.15 3.21 -7.14
C PHE A 182 -20.50 4.56 -6.86
N ILE A 183 -20.10 4.79 -5.61
CA ILE A 183 -19.34 5.97 -5.20
C ILE A 183 -17.85 5.58 -5.18
N GLY A 184 -17.08 6.12 -6.12
CA GLY A 184 -15.63 5.96 -6.18
C GLY A 184 -14.90 6.95 -5.27
N ALA A 185 -13.58 6.94 -5.32
CA ALA A 185 -12.72 7.94 -4.71
C ALA A 185 -12.82 9.29 -5.46
N SER A 186 -11.93 10.25 -5.17
CA SER A 186 -11.91 11.54 -5.84
C SER A 186 -11.61 11.41 -7.34
N GLU A 187 -12.13 12.31 -8.16
CA GLU A 187 -11.85 12.35 -9.60
C GLU A 187 -10.35 12.46 -9.87
N GLU A 188 -9.65 13.21 -9.03
CA GLU A 188 -8.20 13.40 -9.11
C GLU A 188 -7.44 12.07 -9.04
N SER A 189 -7.81 11.17 -8.11
CA SER A 189 -7.18 9.85 -7.96
C SER A 189 -7.29 8.99 -9.22
N TYR A 190 -8.45 9.03 -9.88
CA TYR A 190 -8.64 8.30 -11.15
C TYR A 190 -7.88 8.96 -12.30
N ARG A 191 -7.83 10.29 -12.36
CA ARG A 191 -7.09 11.03 -13.38
C ARG A 191 -5.58 10.79 -13.28
N PHE A 192 -5.04 10.64 -12.08
CA PHE A 192 -3.65 10.24 -11.85
C PHE A 192 -3.37 8.76 -12.09
N GLY A 193 -4.41 7.98 -12.40
CA GLY A 193 -4.26 6.58 -12.76
C GLY A 193 -4.00 5.65 -11.58
N SER A 194 -4.54 5.96 -10.38
CA SER A 194 -4.46 5.06 -9.23
C SER A 194 -4.98 3.67 -9.62
N ASN A 195 -4.05 2.73 -9.75
CA ASN A 195 -4.27 1.45 -10.42
C ASN A 195 -5.44 0.65 -9.81
N PHE A 196 -5.46 0.52 -8.47
CA PHE A 196 -6.50 -0.26 -7.79
C PHE A 196 -7.91 0.33 -7.95
N LEU A 197 -8.01 1.67 -8.06
CA LEU A 197 -9.30 2.36 -8.29
C LEU A 197 -9.80 2.12 -9.71
N VAL A 198 -8.91 2.30 -10.69
CA VAL A 198 -9.23 2.11 -12.11
C VAL A 198 -9.70 0.69 -12.37
N ARG A 199 -8.92 -0.32 -11.96
CA ARG A 199 -9.24 -1.74 -12.16
C ARG A 199 -10.51 -2.18 -11.46
N THR A 200 -10.76 -1.72 -10.24
CA THR A 200 -12.02 -2.01 -9.53
C THR A 200 -13.22 -1.45 -10.28
N ARG A 201 -13.13 -0.18 -10.71
CA ARG A 201 -14.19 0.50 -11.44
C ARG A 201 -14.49 -0.19 -12.77
N GLU A 202 -13.48 -0.45 -13.57
CA GLU A 202 -13.64 -1.13 -14.87
C GLU A 202 -14.28 -2.51 -14.72
N ALA A 203 -13.89 -3.27 -13.70
CA ALA A 203 -14.49 -4.57 -13.41
C ALA A 203 -15.98 -4.46 -13.01
N ILE A 204 -16.33 -3.46 -12.20
CA ILE A 204 -17.72 -3.19 -11.81
C ILE A 204 -18.55 -2.77 -13.02
N GLU A 205 -18.08 -1.80 -13.82
CA GLU A 205 -18.75 -1.28 -15.01
C GLU A 205 -18.97 -2.39 -16.06
N SER A 206 -17.91 -3.14 -16.35
CA SER A 206 -17.96 -4.27 -17.29
C SER A 206 -18.95 -5.34 -16.82
N ARG A 207 -18.92 -5.69 -15.52
CA ARG A 207 -19.84 -6.69 -14.97
C ARG A 207 -21.28 -6.22 -14.95
N ALA A 208 -21.53 -4.96 -14.58
CA ALA A 208 -22.87 -4.36 -14.63
C ALA A 208 -23.46 -4.41 -16.04
N LYS A 209 -22.67 -4.09 -17.06
CA LYS A 209 -23.05 -4.17 -18.47
C LYS A 209 -23.45 -5.61 -18.88
N VAL A 210 -22.64 -6.61 -18.50
CA VAL A 210 -22.92 -8.03 -18.80
C VAL A 210 -24.24 -8.49 -18.13
N LEU A 211 -24.51 -8.02 -16.91
CA LEU A 211 -25.69 -8.41 -16.12
C LEU A 211 -26.95 -7.57 -16.45
N GLY A 212 -26.83 -6.53 -17.27
CA GLY A 212 -27.92 -5.60 -17.56
C GLY A 212 -28.34 -4.75 -16.34
N VAL A 213 -27.39 -4.48 -15.43
CA VAL A 213 -27.60 -3.60 -14.27
C VAL A 213 -27.30 -2.16 -14.67
N ARG A 214 -28.24 -1.25 -14.35
CA ARG A 214 -28.01 0.18 -14.49
C ARG A 214 -27.10 0.66 -13.36
N LEU A 215 -25.88 1.05 -13.71
CA LEU A 215 -24.89 1.56 -12.79
C LEU A 215 -24.81 3.09 -12.91
N ASP A 216 -25.02 3.81 -11.81
CA ASP A 216 -24.71 5.23 -11.68
C ASP A 216 -23.38 5.34 -10.95
N PHE A 217 -22.32 5.77 -11.64
CA PHE A 217 -21.01 6.01 -11.04
C PHE A 217 -20.85 7.48 -10.68
N ARG A 218 -20.39 7.75 -9.46
CA ARG A 218 -20.09 9.08 -8.95
C ARG A 218 -18.72 9.12 -8.29
N TYR A 219 -17.98 10.20 -8.51
CA TYR A 219 -16.80 10.49 -7.71
C TYR A 219 -17.20 10.99 -6.33
N SER A 220 -16.39 10.66 -5.31
CA SER A 220 -16.46 11.36 -4.03
C SER A 220 -15.91 12.77 -4.21
N THR A 221 -16.67 13.77 -3.72
CA THR A 221 -16.25 15.18 -3.73
C THR A 221 -15.72 15.63 -2.37
N GLY A 222 -15.77 14.75 -1.38
CA GLY A 222 -15.30 14.94 -0.01
C GLY A 222 -15.95 13.95 0.94
N ASP A 223 -15.39 13.84 2.14
CA ASP A 223 -15.80 12.85 3.14
C ASP A 223 -16.81 13.38 4.17
N ASP A 224 -17.03 14.70 4.21
CA ASP A 224 -17.98 15.32 5.15
C ASP A 224 -19.43 15.08 4.74
N ALA A 225 -20.33 15.27 5.72
CA ALA A 225 -21.76 14.98 5.57
C ALA A 225 -22.44 15.79 4.44
N ARG A 226 -21.96 17.00 4.14
CA ARG A 226 -22.52 17.85 3.09
C ARG A 226 -22.18 17.30 1.69
N HIS A 227 -20.91 17.02 1.44
CA HIS A 227 -20.48 16.49 0.14
C HIS A 227 -21.12 15.12 -0.14
N VAL A 228 -21.17 14.24 0.86
CA VAL A 228 -21.85 12.93 0.72
C VAL A 228 -23.33 13.11 0.43
N GLU A 229 -24.01 14.05 1.10
CA GLU A 229 -25.44 14.35 0.86
C GLU A 229 -25.68 14.85 -0.57
N GLU A 230 -24.82 15.72 -1.08
CA GLU A 230 -24.89 16.24 -2.46
C GLU A 230 -24.77 15.11 -3.48
N VAL A 231 -23.76 14.24 -3.35
CA VAL A 231 -23.55 13.09 -4.24
C VAL A 231 -24.77 12.15 -4.24
N ILE A 232 -25.30 11.82 -3.07
CA ILE A 232 -26.45 10.92 -2.93
C ILE A 232 -27.73 11.57 -3.48
N ALA A 233 -27.94 12.87 -3.22
CA ALA A 233 -29.09 13.60 -3.73
C ALA A 233 -29.12 13.64 -5.27
N GLU A 234 -27.98 13.92 -5.89
CA GLU A 234 -27.85 13.94 -7.34
C GLU A 234 -28.05 12.55 -7.94
N ALA A 235 -27.51 11.50 -7.31
CA ALA A 235 -27.70 10.13 -7.76
C ALA A 235 -29.18 9.72 -7.74
N TYR A 236 -29.90 9.98 -6.64
CA TYR A 236 -31.35 9.69 -6.56
C TYR A 236 -32.19 10.55 -7.49
N LYS A 237 -31.76 11.79 -7.79
CA LYS A 237 -32.42 12.63 -8.82
C LYS A 237 -32.26 12.04 -10.21
N ALA A 238 -31.09 11.50 -10.56
CA ALA A 238 -30.81 10.90 -11.85
C ALA A 238 -31.38 9.46 -11.98
N THR A 239 -31.37 8.71 -10.88
CA THR A 239 -31.78 7.31 -10.82
C THR A 239 -32.61 7.06 -9.55
N PRO A 240 -33.92 7.40 -9.56
CA PRO A 240 -34.77 7.31 -8.36
C PRO A 240 -34.95 5.87 -7.80
N GLY A 241 -34.73 4.86 -8.64
CA GLY A 241 -34.90 3.44 -8.29
C GLY A 241 -33.63 2.79 -7.69
N ILE A 242 -32.62 3.55 -7.27
CA ILE A 242 -31.44 2.99 -6.60
C ILE A 242 -31.85 2.21 -5.36
N THR A 243 -31.52 0.90 -5.36
CA THR A 243 -31.76 -0.03 -4.26
C THR A 243 -30.48 -0.61 -3.65
N ALA A 244 -29.34 -0.35 -4.24
CA ALA A 244 -28.04 -0.76 -3.70
C ALA A 244 -26.98 0.33 -3.92
N ILE A 245 -26.13 0.49 -2.94
CA ILE A 245 -24.99 1.43 -2.97
C ILE A 245 -23.74 0.64 -2.61
N MET A 246 -22.70 0.75 -3.42
CA MET A 246 -21.34 0.39 -3.04
C MET A 246 -20.45 1.62 -3.04
N ALA A 247 -19.48 1.67 -2.14
CA ALA A 247 -18.56 2.78 -2.09
C ALA A 247 -17.12 2.30 -1.84
N GLN A 248 -16.19 2.82 -2.64
CA GLN A 248 -14.75 2.60 -2.49
C GLN A 248 -14.13 3.84 -1.85
N THR A 249 -14.43 4.02 -0.57
CA THR A 249 -14.11 5.20 0.23
C THR A 249 -13.73 4.79 1.65
N ASN A 250 -13.36 5.76 2.50
CA ASN A 250 -13.02 5.50 3.89
C ASN A 250 -14.26 5.34 4.80
N ILE A 251 -14.02 4.97 6.06
CA ILE A 251 -15.08 4.74 7.07
C ILE A 251 -15.86 6.02 7.40
N SER A 252 -15.22 7.18 7.40
CA SER A 252 -15.90 8.47 7.65
C SER A 252 -16.96 8.74 6.59
N HIS A 253 -16.60 8.54 5.33
CA HIS A 253 -17.51 8.64 4.19
C HIS A 253 -18.68 7.66 4.33
N MET A 254 -18.39 6.39 4.66
CA MET A 254 -19.43 5.36 4.84
C MET A 254 -20.41 5.71 5.96
N ASN A 255 -19.95 6.26 7.09
CA ASN A 255 -20.83 6.73 8.16
C ASN A 255 -21.73 7.88 7.67
N ASN A 256 -21.22 8.77 6.85
CA ASN A 256 -22.01 9.84 6.26
C ASN A 256 -23.02 9.36 5.21
N VAL A 257 -22.69 8.30 4.46
CA VAL A 257 -23.67 7.60 3.59
C VAL A 257 -24.83 7.04 4.42
N ILE A 258 -24.53 6.34 5.52
CA ILE A 258 -25.55 5.81 6.45
C ILE A 258 -26.43 6.96 6.99
N GLY A 259 -25.80 8.06 7.42
CA GLY A 259 -26.50 9.24 7.90
C GLY A 259 -27.42 9.89 6.86
N SER A 260 -26.96 9.99 5.60
CA SER A 260 -27.75 10.50 4.48
C SER A 260 -28.97 9.62 4.19
N LEU A 261 -28.79 8.30 4.14
CA LEU A 261 -29.88 7.34 3.95
C LEU A 261 -30.92 7.42 5.08
N SER A 262 -30.45 7.50 6.33
CA SER A 262 -31.32 7.65 7.50
C SER A 262 -32.17 8.93 7.44
N ARG A 263 -31.59 10.08 7.08
CA ARG A 263 -32.35 11.35 6.90
C ARG A 263 -33.39 11.25 5.79
N ARG A 264 -33.21 10.39 4.80
CA ARG A 264 -34.17 10.10 3.73
C ARG A 264 -35.21 9.05 4.12
N GLY A 265 -35.19 8.58 5.37
CA GLY A 265 -36.09 7.51 5.85
C GLY A 265 -35.81 6.14 5.22
N LYS A 266 -34.60 5.95 4.64
CA LYS A 266 -34.22 4.68 4.02
C LYS A 266 -33.54 3.78 5.05
N SER A 267 -34.07 2.58 5.20
CA SER A 267 -33.52 1.53 6.06
C SER A 267 -32.47 0.69 5.29
N ILE A 268 -31.41 0.27 6.00
CA ILE A 268 -30.39 -0.65 5.49
C ILE A 268 -30.59 -2.01 6.20
N PRO A 269 -30.69 -3.16 5.50
CA PRO A 269 -30.76 -3.33 4.05
C PRO A 269 -32.19 -3.25 3.51
N GLY A 270 -33.19 -2.90 4.34
CA GLY A 270 -34.61 -3.02 3.99
C GLY A 270 -35.03 -2.25 2.73
N ASP A 271 -34.55 -1.01 2.58
CA ASP A 271 -34.81 -0.17 1.40
C ASP A 271 -33.60 -0.07 0.48
N VAL A 272 -32.40 -0.08 1.06
CA VAL A 272 -31.15 0.08 0.33
C VAL A 272 -30.07 -0.85 0.90
N SER A 273 -29.49 -1.69 0.05
CA SER A 273 -28.30 -2.46 0.37
C SER A 273 -27.05 -1.57 0.34
N LEU A 274 -26.15 -1.74 1.31
CA LEU A 274 -24.93 -0.95 1.43
C LEU A 274 -23.70 -1.86 1.56
N LEU A 275 -22.71 -1.69 0.65
CA LEU A 275 -21.48 -2.45 0.61
C LEU A 275 -20.28 -1.52 0.61
N ALA A 276 -19.32 -1.76 1.51
CA ALA A 276 -18.06 -1.05 1.51
C ALA A 276 -17.00 -1.83 0.71
N LEU A 277 -16.21 -1.10 -0.08
CA LEU A 277 -15.05 -1.62 -0.77
C LEU A 277 -13.79 -0.97 -0.19
N SER A 278 -12.75 -1.75 0.01
CA SER A 278 -11.41 -1.25 0.41
C SER A 278 -11.32 -0.60 1.80
N THR A 279 -12.12 -1.02 2.77
CA THR A 279 -12.22 -0.45 4.13
C THR A 279 -11.31 -1.08 5.19
N PHE A 280 -10.33 -1.90 4.81
CA PHE A 280 -9.32 -2.50 5.71
C PHE A 280 -9.87 -3.37 6.85
N GLY A 281 -11.08 -3.92 6.74
CA GLY A 281 -11.75 -4.67 7.81
C GLY A 281 -12.43 -3.77 8.85
N ASN A 282 -12.33 -2.45 8.73
CA ASN A 282 -12.83 -1.49 9.72
C ASN A 282 -14.36 -1.29 9.68
N ALA A 283 -15.07 -1.81 8.67
CA ALA A 283 -16.52 -1.76 8.63
C ALA A 283 -17.20 -2.55 9.78
N SER A 284 -16.44 -3.39 10.48
CA SER A 284 -16.91 -4.14 11.66
C SER A 284 -17.05 -3.28 12.92
N VAL A 285 -16.28 -2.19 13.04
CA VAL A 285 -16.26 -1.32 14.23
C VAL A 285 -17.10 -0.06 14.07
N MET A 286 -17.81 0.07 12.94
CA MET A 286 -18.79 1.13 12.76
C MET A 286 -19.96 0.95 13.73
N GLU A 287 -20.65 2.05 14.10
CA GLU A 287 -21.86 2.01 14.94
C GLU A 287 -22.89 1.01 14.37
N ARG A 288 -23.03 1.00 13.05
CA ARG A 288 -23.73 -0.03 12.31
C ARG A 288 -22.73 -0.80 11.44
N PRO A 289 -22.34 -2.03 11.80
CA PRO A 289 -21.50 -2.85 10.95
C PRO A 289 -22.12 -3.10 9.57
N ILE A 290 -21.30 -2.98 8.52
CA ILE A 290 -21.74 -3.17 7.13
C ILE A 290 -20.91 -4.24 6.43
N ASP A 291 -21.51 -4.85 5.41
CA ASP A 291 -20.83 -5.78 4.52
C ASP A 291 -19.64 -5.08 3.85
N GLU A 292 -18.54 -5.81 3.69
CA GLU A 292 -17.37 -5.24 3.05
C GLU A 292 -16.56 -6.25 2.24
N ILE A 293 -15.83 -5.75 1.26
CA ILE A 293 -14.74 -6.45 0.61
C ILE A 293 -13.47 -5.65 0.92
N PRO A 294 -12.73 -6.02 2.00
CA PRO A 294 -11.66 -5.19 2.54
C PRO A 294 -10.36 -5.31 1.75
N MET A 295 -9.53 -4.27 1.85
CA MET A 295 -8.09 -4.36 1.55
C MET A 295 -7.40 -5.34 2.50
N GLN A 296 -6.33 -5.98 2.02
CA GLN A 296 -5.56 -6.96 2.80
C GLN A 296 -4.07 -6.60 2.88
N PRO A 297 -3.70 -5.41 3.42
CA PRO A 297 -2.32 -4.92 3.41
C PRO A 297 -1.34 -5.88 4.08
N ASN A 298 -1.74 -6.56 5.16
CA ASN A 298 -0.89 -7.53 5.82
C ASN A 298 -0.50 -8.71 4.91
N LYS A 299 -1.39 -9.14 4.01
CA LYS A 299 -1.09 -10.23 3.09
C LYS A 299 -0.25 -9.75 1.92
N THR A 300 -0.70 -8.68 1.23
CA THR A 300 -0.01 -8.15 0.05
C THR A 300 1.38 -7.65 0.40
N CYS A 301 1.53 -6.83 1.45
CA CYS A 301 2.82 -6.30 1.86
C CYS A 301 3.76 -7.38 2.39
N SER A 302 3.25 -8.33 3.19
CA SER A 302 4.09 -9.44 3.64
C SER A 302 4.62 -10.25 2.46
N ARG A 303 3.76 -10.53 1.48
CA ARG A 303 4.16 -11.28 0.30
C ARG A 303 5.16 -10.52 -0.56
N GLY A 304 4.95 -9.20 -0.76
CA GLY A 304 5.90 -8.35 -1.48
C GLY A 304 7.28 -8.32 -0.84
N VAL A 305 7.34 -8.20 0.49
CA VAL A 305 8.62 -8.31 1.23
C VAL A 305 9.25 -9.69 1.04
N ASP A 306 8.47 -10.79 1.13
CA ASP A 306 8.98 -12.16 0.95
C ASP A 306 9.57 -12.34 -0.46
N MET A 307 8.87 -11.85 -1.49
CA MET A 307 9.37 -11.87 -2.88
C MET A 307 10.68 -11.10 -3.02
N LEU A 308 10.81 -9.94 -2.37
CA LEU A 308 12.05 -9.17 -2.39
C LEU A 308 13.18 -9.94 -1.70
N MET A 309 12.91 -10.59 -0.56
CA MET A 309 13.91 -11.41 0.15
C MET A 309 14.30 -12.63 -0.70
N ASP A 310 13.35 -13.29 -1.37
CA ASP A 310 13.62 -14.40 -2.30
C ASP A 310 14.59 -13.97 -3.41
N ARG A 311 14.36 -12.81 -4.00
CA ARG A 311 15.27 -12.25 -5.02
C ARG A 311 16.65 -11.90 -4.45
N LEU A 312 16.71 -11.34 -3.26
CA LEU A 312 17.97 -11.05 -2.58
C LEU A 312 18.78 -12.32 -2.26
N GLU A 313 18.11 -13.45 -2.02
CA GLU A 313 18.74 -14.74 -1.78
C GLU A 313 19.08 -15.47 -3.08
N GLY A 314 18.83 -14.85 -4.23
CA GLY A 314 19.14 -15.43 -5.56
C GLY A 314 18.10 -16.42 -6.05
N ARG A 315 16.93 -16.48 -5.42
CA ARG A 315 15.80 -17.28 -5.96
C ARG A 315 15.25 -16.58 -7.20
N ASN A 316 15.10 -17.35 -8.25
CA ASN A 316 14.62 -16.83 -9.53
C ASN A 316 13.08 -16.75 -9.52
N LEU A 317 12.56 -15.52 -9.40
CA LEU A 317 11.16 -15.22 -9.67
C LEU A 317 11.05 -14.67 -11.09
N SER A 318 10.09 -15.16 -11.86
CA SER A 318 9.90 -14.74 -13.27
C SER A 318 9.52 -13.26 -13.32
N LEU A 319 10.32 -12.44 -14.02
CA LEU A 319 9.95 -11.04 -14.29
C LEU A 319 8.64 -10.99 -15.07
N GLY A 320 7.86 -9.94 -14.84
CA GLY A 320 6.52 -9.79 -15.42
C GLY A 320 5.45 -10.67 -14.77
N SER A 321 5.81 -11.52 -13.78
CA SER A 321 4.79 -12.30 -13.08
C SER A 321 4.04 -11.46 -12.05
N VAL A 322 2.74 -11.73 -11.93
CA VAL A 322 1.84 -11.11 -10.95
C VAL A 322 1.20 -12.20 -10.10
N GLU A 323 1.40 -12.11 -8.78
CA GLU A 323 0.69 -12.95 -7.82
C GLU A 323 -0.52 -12.17 -7.28
N LEU A 324 -1.73 -12.67 -7.52
CA LEU A 324 -2.96 -12.03 -7.05
C LEU A 324 -3.41 -12.62 -5.72
N ILE A 325 -3.64 -11.75 -4.73
CA ILE A 325 -4.21 -12.10 -3.43
C ILE A 325 -5.75 -12.04 -3.57
N PRO A 326 -6.45 -13.16 -3.35
CA PRO A 326 -7.90 -13.20 -3.52
C PRO A 326 -8.64 -12.23 -2.59
N SER A 327 -9.66 -11.56 -3.13
CA SER A 327 -10.60 -10.74 -2.36
C SER A 327 -11.56 -11.62 -1.56
N ASN A 328 -11.99 -11.14 -0.39
CA ASN A 328 -12.92 -11.83 0.50
C ASN A 328 -14.14 -10.95 0.79
N TYR A 329 -15.35 -11.49 0.60
CA TYR A 329 -16.59 -10.83 1.01
C TYR A 329 -16.89 -11.13 2.48
N LEU A 330 -17.01 -10.11 3.30
CA LEU A 330 -17.35 -10.20 4.72
C LEU A 330 -18.77 -9.73 4.96
N ARG A 331 -19.67 -10.68 5.28
CA ARG A 331 -21.09 -10.40 5.52
C ARG A 331 -21.32 -9.89 6.94
N ARG A 332 -22.14 -8.83 7.07
CA ARG A 332 -22.60 -8.27 8.36
C ARG A 332 -24.07 -7.87 8.35
N GLY A 333 -24.78 -8.12 7.24
CA GLY A 333 -26.21 -7.93 7.13
C GLY A 333 -26.65 -6.55 6.64
N SER A 334 -25.77 -5.78 6.00
CA SER A 334 -26.15 -4.51 5.34
C SER A 334 -26.54 -4.69 3.87
N VAL A 335 -26.32 -5.87 3.32
CA VAL A 335 -26.73 -6.25 1.98
C VAL A 335 -27.80 -7.34 2.07
N GLY A 336 -28.97 -7.09 1.46
CA GLY A 336 -30.13 -7.96 1.49
C GLY A 336 -30.89 -7.99 0.15
N PRO A 337 -31.92 -8.82 0.01
CA PRO A 337 -32.74 -8.83 -1.20
C PRO A 337 -33.44 -7.49 -1.46
N VAL A 338 -33.60 -7.15 -2.73
CA VAL A 338 -34.43 -5.99 -3.09
C VAL A 338 -35.83 -6.10 -2.48
N SER A 339 -36.28 -5.01 -1.84
CA SER A 339 -37.61 -4.97 -1.27
C SER A 339 -38.68 -5.09 -2.38
N THR A 340 -39.57 -6.07 -2.25
CA THR A 340 -40.73 -6.23 -3.15
C THR A 340 -41.93 -5.35 -2.74
N ARG A 341 -41.70 -4.43 -1.78
CA ARG A 341 -42.76 -3.47 -1.42
C ARG A 341 -42.90 -2.47 -2.56
N GLY A 342 -43.94 -2.70 -3.40
CA GLY A 342 -44.44 -1.77 -4.40
C GLY A 342 -45.16 -0.59 -3.79
#